data_3d58ab66d2a12cd4586d86e01a869a47
#
_entry.id   3d58ab66d2a12cd4586d86e01a869a47
#
_cell.length_a   1.000
_cell.length_b   1.000
_cell.length_c   1.000
_cell.angle_alpha   90.00
_cell.angle_beta   90.00
_cell.angle_gamma   90.00
#
_symmetry.space_group_name_H-M   'P 1'
#
loop_
_entity.id
_entity.type
_entity.pdbx_description
1 polymer ?
#
loop_
_entity_poly.entity_id
_entity_poly.type
_entity_poly.pdbx_seq_one_letter_code
_entity_poly.pdbx_strand_id
1 'polypeptide(L)'
;MKLMIASDIHGSAYYCEKMVEAYKREQADRLLLLGDILYHGPRNDLPREYDPKKVISMLNPIKNDILCVRGNCDGEVDQMVLDFPIMAEYSMIFDGETTIFATHGHHYNLRNLPPHKEGDVLLHGHTHVPACICENGMWYINPGSVSIPKENSPHSYMTVSYTHLRAHETSL
;
A
#
# COMPACT_ATOMS: atom_id res chain seq x y z
N MET A 1 -4.27 5.32 17.11
CA MET A 1 -3.43 5.60 15.93
C MET A 1 -4.24 5.30 14.68
N LYS A 2 -4.20 6.19 13.68
CA LYS A 2 -4.86 5.99 12.38
C LYS A 2 -3.78 5.75 11.32
N LEU A 3 -3.90 4.66 10.58
CA LEU A 3 -3.00 4.30 9.49
C LEU A 3 -3.74 4.47 8.16
N MET A 4 -3.17 5.21 7.22
CA MET A 4 -3.60 5.20 5.83
C MET A 4 -2.75 4.21 5.05
N ILE A 5 -3.38 3.40 4.20
CA ILE A 5 -2.75 2.31 3.45
C ILE A 5 -3.01 2.54 1.97
N ALA A 6 -1.94 2.55 1.19
CA ALA A 6 -1.99 2.72 -0.26
C ALA A 6 -1.00 1.79 -0.96
N SER A 7 -1.23 1.48 -2.22
CA SER A 7 -0.40 0.56 -3.01
C SER A 7 -0.40 0.94 -4.48
N ASP A 8 0.63 0.48 -5.19
CA ASP A 8 0.65 0.47 -6.65
C ASP A 8 0.49 1.89 -7.26
N ILE A 9 1.41 2.80 -6.87
CA ILE A 9 1.49 4.20 -7.37
C ILE A 9 2.06 4.23 -8.79
N HIS A 10 3.01 3.33 -9.07
CA HIS A 10 3.61 3.14 -10.39
C HIS A 10 4.10 4.42 -11.08
N GLY A 11 4.62 5.37 -10.31
CA GLY A 11 5.20 6.61 -10.84
C GLY A 11 4.20 7.66 -11.33
N SER A 12 2.90 7.50 -11.06
CA SER A 12 1.89 8.50 -11.39
C SER A 12 1.98 9.71 -10.46
N ALA A 13 2.44 10.84 -10.97
CA ALA A 13 2.46 12.08 -10.20
C ALA A 13 1.06 12.57 -9.86
N TYR A 14 0.12 12.47 -10.81
CA TYR A 14 -1.27 12.88 -10.61
C TYR A 14 -1.95 12.16 -9.43
N TYR A 15 -1.86 10.82 -9.41
CA TYR A 15 -2.51 10.05 -8.35
C TYR A 15 -1.72 10.04 -7.05
N CYS A 16 -0.40 10.19 -7.10
CA CYS A 16 0.42 10.40 -5.90
C CYS A 16 0.05 11.70 -5.19
N GLU A 17 -0.17 12.80 -5.93
CA GLU A 17 -0.62 14.07 -5.36
C GLU A 17 -1.97 13.90 -4.64
N LYS A 18 -2.95 13.27 -5.30
CA LYS A 18 -4.26 12.97 -4.69
C LYS A 18 -4.17 12.10 -3.45
N MET A 19 -3.28 11.10 -3.47
CA MET A 19 -3.01 10.25 -2.31
C MET A 19 -2.42 11.05 -1.15
N VAL A 20 -1.45 11.93 -1.39
CA VAL A 20 -0.85 12.79 -0.36
C VAL A 20 -1.86 13.82 0.18
N GLU A 21 -2.73 14.37 -0.67
CA GLU A 21 -3.85 15.22 -0.24
C GLU A 21 -4.84 14.44 0.64
N ALA A 22 -5.16 13.20 0.25
CA ALA A 22 -6.00 12.32 1.04
C ALA A 22 -5.35 12.00 2.39
N TYR A 23 -4.06 11.69 2.44
CA TYR A 23 -3.32 11.44 3.67
C TYR A 23 -3.46 12.61 4.67
N LYS A 24 -3.31 13.84 4.18
CA LYS A 24 -3.49 15.05 5.00
C LYS A 24 -4.95 15.24 5.45
N ARG A 25 -5.91 15.03 4.55
CA ARG A 25 -7.36 15.13 4.82
C ARG A 25 -7.81 14.12 5.86
N GLU A 26 -7.32 12.90 5.76
CA GLU A 26 -7.62 11.82 6.70
C GLU A 26 -6.99 12.03 8.09
N GLN A 27 -6.04 12.93 8.22
CA GLN A 27 -5.27 13.14 9.45
C GLN A 27 -4.68 11.83 9.99
N ALA A 28 -4.18 10.99 9.09
CA ALA A 28 -3.57 9.72 9.46
C ALA A 28 -2.21 9.95 10.13
N ASP A 29 -1.91 9.18 11.16
CA ASP A 29 -0.64 9.27 11.88
C ASP A 29 0.53 8.70 11.08
N ARG A 30 0.25 7.73 10.19
CA ARG A 30 1.23 7.06 9.33
C ARG A 30 0.62 6.73 7.97
N LEU A 31 1.47 6.71 6.94
CA LEU A 31 1.18 6.22 5.61
C LEU A 31 1.93 4.89 5.38
N LEU A 32 1.19 3.80 5.20
CA LEU A 32 1.76 2.51 4.82
C LEU A 32 1.65 2.32 3.31
N LEU A 33 2.79 2.25 2.63
CA LEU A 33 2.89 1.94 1.21
C LEU A 33 3.18 0.44 1.03
N LEU A 34 2.37 -0.24 0.24
CA LEU A 34 2.53 -1.68 -0.02
C LEU A 34 3.35 -1.97 -1.28
N GLY A 35 4.21 -1.03 -1.70
CA GLY A 35 5.13 -1.21 -2.81
C GLY A 35 4.64 -0.75 -4.17
N ASP A 36 5.45 -1.01 -5.19
CA ASP A 36 5.30 -0.57 -6.57
C ASP A 36 5.15 0.95 -6.70
N ILE A 37 6.20 1.68 -6.24
CA ILE A 37 6.14 3.13 -6.05
C ILE A 37 6.47 3.90 -7.34
N LEU A 38 7.64 3.65 -7.95
CA LEU A 38 8.17 4.52 -9.02
C LEU A 38 8.01 3.92 -10.42
N TYR A 39 8.26 2.63 -10.58
CA TYR A 39 8.27 1.99 -11.89
C TYR A 39 6.88 1.46 -12.26
N HIS A 40 6.42 1.79 -13.48
CA HIS A 40 5.10 1.36 -13.96
C HIS A 40 4.99 -0.17 -14.20
N GLY A 41 6.14 -0.86 -14.34
CA GLY A 41 6.18 -2.28 -14.70
C GLY A 41 5.97 -2.51 -16.21
N PRO A 42 6.64 -3.53 -16.80
CA PRO A 42 6.64 -3.72 -18.26
C PRO A 42 5.31 -4.22 -18.84
N ARG A 43 4.39 -4.64 -17.97
CA ARG A 43 3.08 -5.20 -18.36
C ARG A 43 1.92 -4.20 -18.26
N ASN A 44 2.17 -3.02 -17.69
CA ASN A 44 1.15 -1.99 -17.52
C ASN A 44 1.37 -0.87 -18.52
N ASP A 45 0.29 -0.23 -18.93
CA ASP A 45 0.35 1.04 -19.63
C ASP A 45 0.87 2.12 -18.67
N LEU A 46 1.43 3.20 -19.23
CA LEU A 46 1.86 4.34 -18.43
C LEU A 46 0.66 4.97 -17.73
N PRO A 47 0.70 5.13 -16.40
CA PRO A 47 -0.38 5.78 -15.69
C PRO A 47 -0.42 7.28 -16.01
N ARG A 48 -1.53 7.91 -15.67
CA ARG A 48 -1.70 9.35 -15.86
C ARG A 48 -0.58 10.15 -15.23
N GLU A 49 0.03 11.05 -15.99
CA GLU A 49 1.17 11.87 -15.57
C GLU A 49 2.30 11.03 -14.93
N TYR A 50 2.78 10.04 -15.69
CA TYR A 50 3.92 9.26 -15.28
C TYR A 50 5.16 10.15 -15.15
N ASP A 51 5.52 10.48 -13.92
CA ASP A 51 6.68 11.30 -13.56
C ASP A 51 7.24 10.84 -12.21
N PRO A 52 8.10 9.81 -12.17
CA PRO A 52 8.72 9.31 -10.94
C PRO A 52 9.47 10.39 -10.14
N LYS A 53 10.06 11.40 -10.81
CA LYS A 53 10.77 12.48 -10.11
C LYS A 53 9.82 13.35 -9.28
N LYS A 54 8.63 13.62 -9.79
CA LYS A 54 7.60 14.31 -9.01
C LYS A 54 7.10 13.44 -7.85
N VAL A 55 6.90 12.14 -8.06
CA VAL A 55 6.53 11.22 -6.97
C VAL A 55 7.57 11.28 -5.85
N ILE A 56 8.86 11.20 -6.16
CA ILE A 56 9.96 11.33 -5.19
C ILE A 56 9.86 12.67 -4.42
N SER A 57 9.64 13.79 -5.13
CA SER A 57 9.55 15.12 -4.52
C SER A 57 8.33 15.30 -3.59
N MET A 58 7.28 14.50 -3.77
CA MET A 58 6.09 14.49 -2.91
C MET A 58 6.23 13.58 -1.70
N LEU A 59 6.91 12.43 -1.83
CA LEU A 59 7.03 11.44 -0.76
C LEU A 59 8.19 11.75 0.21
N ASN A 60 9.36 12.18 -0.28
CA ASN A 60 10.52 12.44 0.57
C ASN A 60 10.27 13.48 1.69
N PRO A 61 9.50 14.56 1.48
CA PRO A 61 9.17 15.49 2.56
C PRO A 61 8.40 14.88 3.74
N ILE A 62 7.67 13.80 3.52
CA ILE A 62 6.88 13.10 4.55
C ILE A 62 7.51 11.75 4.97
N LYS A 63 8.77 11.52 4.66
CA LYS A 63 9.50 10.26 4.89
C LYS A 63 9.41 9.70 6.31
N ASN A 64 9.32 10.57 7.31
CA ASN A 64 9.24 10.16 8.71
C ASN A 64 7.89 9.53 9.08
N ASP A 65 6.87 9.75 8.27
CA ASP A 65 5.52 9.22 8.48
C ASP A 65 5.25 7.99 7.62
N ILE A 66 6.17 7.66 6.68
CA ILE A 66 6.01 6.53 5.76
C ILE A 66 6.56 5.24 6.37
N LEU A 67 5.75 4.19 6.30
CA LEU A 67 6.17 2.79 6.38
C LEU A 67 6.02 2.20 4.98
N CYS A 68 6.96 1.37 4.55
CA CYS A 68 6.90 0.78 3.21
C CYS A 68 7.37 -0.67 3.20
N VAL A 69 6.73 -1.47 2.35
CA VAL A 69 7.22 -2.80 1.97
C VAL A 69 7.51 -2.82 0.48
N ARG A 70 8.41 -3.72 0.07
CA ARG A 70 8.90 -3.83 -1.30
C ARG A 70 7.85 -4.41 -2.22
N GLY A 71 7.57 -3.72 -3.32
CA GLY A 71 6.85 -4.26 -4.47
C GLY A 71 7.75 -5.04 -5.44
N ASN A 72 7.14 -5.73 -6.38
CA ASN A 72 7.90 -6.47 -7.40
C ASN A 72 8.55 -5.54 -8.45
N CYS A 73 8.09 -4.32 -8.55
CA CYS A 73 8.70 -3.29 -9.41
C CYS A 73 9.72 -2.41 -8.69
N ASP A 74 9.83 -2.50 -7.36
CA ASP A 74 10.76 -1.70 -6.58
C ASP A 74 12.15 -2.35 -6.54
N GLY A 75 13.16 -1.54 -6.78
CA GLY A 75 14.54 -1.98 -6.83
C GLY A 75 15.50 -1.12 -5.99
N GLU A 76 16.76 -1.54 -5.94
CA GLU A 76 17.81 -0.80 -5.24
C GLU A 76 18.01 0.61 -5.78
N VAL A 77 17.74 0.82 -7.07
CA VAL A 77 17.83 2.15 -7.70
C VAL A 77 16.76 3.08 -7.15
N ASP A 78 15.56 2.56 -6.87
CA ASP A 78 14.48 3.34 -6.27
C ASP A 78 14.81 3.69 -4.82
N GLN A 79 15.45 2.77 -4.08
CA GLN A 79 15.93 3.05 -2.73
C GLN A 79 17.00 4.15 -2.69
N MET A 80 17.78 4.34 -3.74
CA MET A 80 18.80 5.41 -3.79
C MET A 80 18.21 6.82 -3.84
N VAL A 81 16.94 6.96 -4.23
CA VAL A 81 16.27 8.24 -4.45
C VAL A 81 15.08 8.48 -3.50
N LEU A 82 14.62 7.45 -2.81
CA LEU A 82 13.60 7.54 -1.76
C LEU A 82 14.27 7.58 -0.38
N ASP A 83 14.00 8.61 0.39
CA ASP A 83 14.64 8.88 1.71
C ASP A 83 14.06 8.04 2.86
N PHE A 84 13.26 7.03 2.57
CA PHE A 84 12.69 6.09 3.53
C PHE A 84 12.91 4.63 3.06
N PRO A 85 12.99 3.65 3.97
CA PRO A 85 13.22 2.25 3.59
C PRO A 85 12.08 1.69 2.74
N ILE A 86 12.41 1.07 1.60
CA ILE A 86 11.43 0.44 0.69
C ILE A 86 11.71 -1.05 0.43
N MET A 87 12.81 -1.60 0.92
CA MET A 87 13.30 -2.93 0.53
C MET A 87 12.86 -4.07 1.46
N ALA A 88 12.02 -3.80 2.46
CA ALA A 88 11.50 -4.83 3.35
C ALA A 88 10.45 -5.70 2.62
N GLU A 89 10.66 -7.02 2.57
CA GLU A 89 9.72 -7.95 1.92
C GLU A 89 8.36 -8.00 2.62
N TYR A 90 8.34 -7.73 3.92
CA TYR A 90 7.13 -7.63 4.73
C TYR A 90 7.37 -6.77 5.98
N SER A 91 6.28 -6.37 6.60
CA SER A 91 6.26 -5.73 7.92
C SER A 91 5.19 -6.39 8.79
N MET A 92 5.47 -6.53 10.07
CA MET A 92 4.50 -7.01 11.04
C MET A 92 4.09 -5.86 11.95
N ILE A 93 2.79 -5.61 12.03
CA ILE A 93 2.20 -4.57 12.88
C ILE A 93 1.32 -5.27 13.91
N PHE A 94 1.53 -4.97 15.19
CA PHE A 94 0.81 -5.61 16.29
C PHE A 94 -0.24 -4.66 16.86
N ASP A 95 -1.49 -5.12 16.93
CA ASP A 95 -2.61 -4.43 17.56
C ASP A 95 -3.30 -5.36 18.55
N GLY A 96 -2.91 -5.28 19.80
CA GLY A 96 -3.36 -6.21 20.84
C GLY A 96 -2.97 -7.65 20.51
N GLU A 97 -3.95 -8.52 20.35
CA GLU A 97 -3.76 -9.94 20.00
C GLU A 97 -3.69 -10.18 18.47
N THR A 98 -4.02 -9.17 17.66
CA THR A 98 -4.05 -9.26 16.20
C THR A 98 -2.70 -8.89 15.60
N THR A 99 -2.21 -9.70 14.68
CA THR A 99 -1.04 -9.38 13.86
C THR A 99 -1.48 -9.00 12.45
N ILE A 100 -1.04 -7.83 11.99
CA ILE A 100 -1.17 -7.43 10.59
C ILE A 100 0.14 -7.78 9.88
N PHE A 101 0.08 -8.71 8.96
CA PHE A 101 1.19 -9.05 8.07
C PHE A 101 1.04 -8.25 6.79
N ALA A 102 1.82 -7.17 6.68
CA ALA A 102 1.83 -6.29 5.51
C ALA A 102 2.91 -6.72 4.53
N THR A 103 2.53 -6.91 3.28
CA THR A 103 3.44 -7.30 2.18
C THR A 103 2.92 -6.70 0.87
N HIS A 104 3.67 -6.84 -0.23
CA HIS A 104 3.15 -6.40 -1.52
C HIS A 104 2.13 -7.39 -2.13
N GLY A 105 2.33 -8.69 -1.98
CA GLY A 105 1.42 -9.72 -2.51
C GLY A 105 2.02 -10.64 -3.59
N HIS A 106 3.20 -10.33 -4.11
CA HIS A 106 3.83 -11.17 -5.14
C HIS A 106 4.46 -12.46 -4.56
N HIS A 107 4.84 -12.46 -3.27
CA HIS A 107 5.33 -13.63 -2.55
C HIS A 107 4.25 -14.21 -1.63
N TYR A 108 3.76 -13.42 -0.67
CA TYR A 108 2.70 -13.83 0.26
C TYR A 108 1.36 -13.29 -0.21
N ASN A 109 0.38 -14.18 -0.35
CA ASN A 109 -0.98 -13.90 -0.82
C ASN A 109 -1.90 -15.06 -0.42
N LEU A 110 -3.16 -15.07 -0.85
CA LEU A 110 -4.13 -16.14 -0.52
C LEU A 110 -3.70 -17.56 -0.95
N ARG A 111 -2.78 -17.68 -1.93
CA ARG A 111 -2.26 -18.97 -2.38
C ARG A 111 -0.98 -19.39 -1.63
N ASN A 112 -0.33 -18.46 -0.99
CA ASN A 112 0.89 -18.66 -0.21
C ASN A 112 0.84 -17.82 1.05
N LEU A 113 0.11 -18.30 2.05
CA LEU A 113 -0.12 -17.58 3.30
C LEU A 113 1.14 -17.56 4.18
N PRO A 114 1.44 -16.46 4.87
CA PRO A 114 2.42 -16.46 5.94
C PRO A 114 1.90 -17.28 7.14
N PRO A 115 2.78 -17.68 8.08
CA PRO A 115 2.34 -18.20 9.37
C PRO A 115 1.42 -17.19 10.07
N HIS A 116 0.25 -17.62 10.53
CA HIS A 116 -0.78 -16.76 11.10
C HIS A 116 -1.57 -17.46 12.19
N LYS A 117 -2.29 -16.69 12.99
CA LYS A 117 -3.30 -17.14 13.95
C LYS A 117 -4.69 -16.74 13.46
N GLU A 118 -5.72 -17.34 14.04
CA GLU A 118 -7.09 -16.90 13.81
C GLU A 118 -7.26 -15.44 14.23
N GLY A 119 -7.88 -14.64 13.36
CA GLY A 119 -8.05 -13.20 13.55
C GLY A 119 -6.92 -12.33 13.01
N ASP A 120 -5.80 -12.88 12.58
CA ASP A 120 -4.72 -12.12 11.94
C ASP A 120 -5.14 -11.54 10.58
N VAL A 121 -4.42 -10.54 10.14
CA VAL A 121 -4.69 -9.81 8.88
C VAL A 121 -3.54 -10.00 7.91
N LEU A 122 -3.83 -10.45 6.69
CA LEU A 122 -2.95 -10.34 5.54
C LEU A 122 -3.31 -9.10 4.74
N LEU A 123 -2.40 -8.14 4.71
CA LEU A 123 -2.56 -6.88 3.99
C LEU A 123 -1.59 -6.83 2.81
N HIS A 124 -2.12 -6.73 1.59
CA HIS A 124 -1.27 -6.61 0.40
C HIS A 124 -1.95 -5.87 -0.77
N GLY A 125 -1.13 -5.38 -1.72
CA GLY A 125 -1.53 -4.76 -2.99
C GLY A 125 -1.42 -5.73 -4.18
N HIS A 126 -0.62 -5.37 -5.17
CA HIS A 126 -0.20 -6.17 -6.33
C HIS A 126 -1.30 -6.55 -7.34
N THR A 127 -2.47 -6.95 -6.87
CA THR A 127 -3.58 -7.33 -7.77
C THR A 127 -4.26 -6.12 -8.38
N HIS A 128 -4.12 -4.95 -7.78
CA HIS A 128 -4.79 -3.69 -8.11
C HIS A 128 -6.32 -3.75 -7.96
N VAL A 129 -6.83 -4.76 -7.26
CA VAL A 129 -8.27 -4.96 -7.01
C VAL A 129 -8.50 -4.86 -5.51
N PRO A 130 -9.35 -3.93 -5.05
CA PRO A 130 -9.64 -3.79 -3.63
C PRO A 130 -10.39 -5.01 -3.11
N ALA A 131 -10.07 -5.42 -1.88
CA ALA A 131 -10.72 -6.54 -1.21
C ALA A 131 -10.69 -6.38 0.30
N CYS A 132 -11.76 -6.84 0.96
CA CYS A 132 -11.83 -6.98 2.41
C CYS A 132 -12.70 -8.20 2.72
N ILE A 133 -12.06 -9.36 2.89
CA ILE A 133 -12.74 -10.64 3.10
C ILE A 133 -12.11 -11.39 4.27
N CYS A 134 -12.92 -12.18 4.98
CA CYS A 134 -12.44 -13.11 5.98
C CYS A 134 -12.54 -14.54 5.42
N GLU A 135 -11.42 -15.22 5.34
CA GLU A 135 -11.35 -16.60 4.85
C GLU A 135 -10.39 -17.41 5.73
N ASN A 136 -10.80 -18.63 6.09
CA ASN A 136 -10.00 -19.54 6.92
C ASN A 136 -9.49 -18.91 8.26
N GLY A 137 -10.30 -18.04 8.87
CA GLY A 137 -9.96 -17.39 10.14
C GLY A 137 -9.00 -16.20 10.00
N MET A 138 -8.60 -15.81 8.79
CA MET A 138 -7.75 -14.68 8.55
C MET A 138 -8.47 -13.61 7.72
N TRP A 139 -8.24 -12.34 8.03
CA TRP A 139 -8.68 -11.23 7.21
C TRP A 139 -7.71 -11.01 6.07
N TYR A 140 -8.21 -11.01 4.86
CA TYR A 140 -7.52 -10.62 3.65
C TYR A 140 -7.96 -9.22 3.25
N ILE A 141 -7.01 -8.29 3.20
CA ILE A 141 -7.28 -6.89 2.91
C ILE A 141 -6.35 -6.40 1.80
N ASN A 142 -6.93 -5.75 0.78
CA ASN A 142 -6.20 -5.12 -0.30
C ASN A 142 -6.76 -3.71 -0.54
N PRO A 143 -5.97 -2.64 -0.50
CA PRO A 143 -6.45 -1.28 -0.72
C PRO A 143 -6.77 -0.97 -2.19
N GLY A 144 -6.51 -1.90 -3.13
CA GLY A 144 -6.54 -1.62 -4.56
C GLY A 144 -5.28 -0.90 -5.04
N SER A 145 -5.36 -0.22 -6.18
CA SER A 145 -4.27 0.57 -6.72
C SER A 145 -4.61 2.06 -6.71
N VAL A 146 -3.62 2.86 -6.33
CA VAL A 146 -3.70 4.32 -6.40
C VAL A 146 -3.81 4.80 -7.84
N SER A 147 -3.06 4.18 -8.78
CA SER A 147 -2.91 4.73 -10.14
C SER A 147 -3.42 3.86 -11.28
N ILE A 148 -3.41 2.53 -11.11
CA ILE A 148 -3.75 1.58 -12.18
C ILE A 148 -4.73 0.53 -11.64
N PRO A 149 -5.95 0.90 -11.26
CA PRO A 149 -6.95 -0.05 -10.79
C PRO A 149 -7.33 -1.05 -11.89
N LYS A 150 -7.69 -2.26 -11.49
CA LYS A 150 -8.12 -3.34 -12.39
C LYS A 150 -9.57 -3.74 -12.11
N GLU A 151 -10.16 -4.53 -13.01
CA GLU A 151 -11.51 -5.07 -12.88
C GLU A 151 -12.60 -3.98 -12.67
N ASN A 152 -12.41 -2.81 -13.31
CA ASN A 152 -13.28 -1.65 -13.17
C ASN A 152 -13.42 -1.12 -11.73
N SER A 153 -12.44 -1.43 -10.86
CA SER A 153 -12.40 -0.87 -9.52
C SER A 153 -11.97 0.60 -9.54
N PRO A 154 -12.31 1.38 -8.50
CA PRO A 154 -11.87 2.77 -8.41
C PRO A 154 -10.39 2.87 -8.05
N HIS A 155 -9.79 4.06 -8.27
CA HIS A 155 -8.55 4.47 -7.62
C HIS A 155 -8.81 4.57 -6.12
N SER A 156 -8.06 3.85 -5.30
CA SER A 156 -8.43 3.66 -3.90
C SER A 156 -7.26 3.59 -2.94
N TYR A 157 -7.57 3.82 -1.69
CA TYR A 157 -6.74 3.61 -0.50
C TYR A 157 -7.63 3.12 0.64
N MET A 158 -7.05 2.70 1.74
CA MET A 158 -7.78 2.34 2.96
C MET A 158 -7.29 3.14 4.16
N THR A 159 -8.15 3.28 5.17
CA THR A 159 -7.76 3.75 6.50
C THR A 159 -8.11 2.72 7.55
N VAL A 160 -7.21 2.50 8.50
CA VAL A 160 -7.41 1.63 9.65
C VAL A 160 -7.19 2.41 10.92
N SER A 161 -8.14 2.33 11.85
CA SER A 161 -8.04 2.95 13.16
C SER A 161 -7.87 1.89 14.24
N TYR A 162 -6.83 2.00 15.05
CA TYR A 162 -6.42 1.02 16.07
C TYR A 162 -7.27 1.01 17.35
N THR A 163 -8.36 1.73 17.43
CA THR A 163 -9.28 1.62 18.58
C THR A 163 -10.31 0.52 18.41
N HIS A 164 -10.59 0.11 17.18
CA HIS A 164 -11.37 -1.07 16.77
C HIS A 164 -11.07 -1.21 15.27
N LEU A 165 -10.57 -2.35 14.82
CA LEU A 165 -10.32 -2.67 13.41
C LEU A 165 -11.57 -2.37 12.56
N ARG A 166 -11.70 -1.15 12.06
CA ARG A 166 -12.67 -0.75 11.05
C ARG A 166 -11.88 -0.32 9.82
N ALA A 167 -11.83 -1.20 8.83
CA ALA A 167 -11.32 -0.86 7.52
C ALA A 167 -12.40 -0.07 6.75
N HIS A 168 -12.04 1.08 6.23
CA HIS A 168 -12.88 1.87 5.33
C HIS A 168 -12.18 2.00 3.98
N GLU A 169 -12.82 1.46 2.94
CA GLU A 169 -12.44 1.77 1.56
C GLU A 169 -12.86 3.19 1.20
N THR A 170 -11.97 3.93 0.57
CA THR A 170 -12.26 5.29 0.11
C THR A 170 -11.70 5.49 -1.29
N SER A 171 -12.54 6.03 -2.19
CA SER A 171 -12.12 6.41 -3.55
C SER A 171 -11.30 7.69 -3.54
N LEU A 172 -10.33 7.79 -4.43
CA LEU A 172 -9.50 8.97 -4.67
C LEU A 172 -10.15 9.96 -5.64
#